data_c7f1070d89fe6ab13238563457c9fd99
#
_entry.id   c7f1070d89fe6ab13238563457c9fd99
#
_cell.length_a   1.000
_cell.length_b   1.000
_cell.length_c   1.000
_cell.angle_alpha   90.00
_cell.angle_beta   90.00
_cell.angle_gamma   90.00
#
_symmetry.space_group_name_H-M   'P 1'
#
loop_
_entity.id
_entity.type
_entity.pdbx_description
1 polymer ?
#
loop_
_entity_poly.entity_id
_entity_poly.type
_entity_poly.pdbx_seq_one_letter_code
_entity_poly.pdbx_strand_id
1 'polypeptide(L)'
;MTFWSPKALLLGVFAMLAAAAPMTASLAQQDAAAGRQRMVEEIDALVASAAGTSGVARLDPRVRAAMAEVPRHEFVPPEYRSAAYANLPLPIGDAQTISQPLIVALMTELLQPKKADRVLEVGTGSGYQAAILSLLAGEVYTIEIVPALGQRARASLKRLGYSNVRTKIGDGYQGWAEHAPFDAIIVTAAPDHVPPALIAQLRSGGRMVIPVGRADQELMLLAKQADGTTTTTAAGAVRFVPLVRK
;
A
#
# COMPACT_ATOMS: atom_id res chain seq x y z
N MET A 1 41.93 -27.84 63.00
CA MET A 1 41.40 -28.49 61.82
C MET A 1 40.11 -27.74 61.41
N THR A 2 40.20 -26.74 60.56
CA THR A 2 39.07 -25.94 60.17
C THR A 2 38.83 -26.21 58.69
N PHE A 3 37.64 -26.76 58.34
CA PHE A 3 37.18 -27.04 56.98
C PHE A 3 36.71 -25.77 56.33
N TRP A 4 37.29 -25.41 55.17
CA TRP A 4 36.87 -24.33 54.33
C TRP A 4 35.88 -24.89 53.30
N SER A 5 34.68 -24.33 53.23
CA SER A 5 33.62 -24.69 52.28
C SER A 5 33.68 -23.76 51.04
N PRO A 6 33.70 -24.27 49.78
CA PRO A 6 33.67 -23.45 48.60
C PRO A 6 32.21 -23.31 48.08
N LYS A 7 31.51 -22.30 48.54
CA LYS A 7 30.19 -21.89 47.92
C LYS A 7 30.09 -20.38 47.84
N ALA A 8 30.74 -19.77 46.87
CA ALA A 8 30.42 -18.41 46.46
C ALA A 8 31.19 -18.08 45.16
N LEU A 9 30.78 -18.59 43.99
CA LEU A 9 31.19 -18.03 42.67
C LEU A 9 30.28 -18.59 41.55
N LEU A 10 29.00 -18.17 41.51
CA LEU A 10 28.11 -18.46 40.34
C LEU A 10 26.90 -17.52 40.32
N LEU A 11 27.10 -16.21 40.57
CA LEU A 11 26.00 -15.22 40.52
C LEU A 11 26.36 -13.92 39.74
N GLY A 12 27.31 -14.00 38.81
CA GLY A 12 27.81 -12.80 38.12
C GLY A 12 27.62 -12.71 36.62
N VAL A 13 27.02 -13.70 35.95
CA VAL A 13 27.01 -13.71 34.45
C VAL A 13 25.61 -13.54 33.82
N PHE A 14 24.52 -13.58 34.58
CA PHE A 14 23.16 -13.51 34.00
C PHE A 14 22.54 -12.12 33.93
N ALA A 15 23.18 -11.05 34.38
CA ALA A 15 22.59 -9.70 34.42
C ALA A 15 22.89 -8.81 33.21
N MET A 16 23.75 -9.22 32.25
CA MET A 16 24.14 -8.36 31.12
C MET A 16 23.42 -8.64 29.77
N LEU A 17 22.60 -9.68 29.67
CA LEU A 17 21.92 -10.01 28.43
C LEU A 17 20.50 -9.40 28.28
N ALA A 18 19.93 -8.85 29.36
CA ALA A 18 18.56 -8.31 29.33
C ALA A 18 18.46 -6.83 28.85
N ALA A 19 19.56 -6.08 28.79
CA ALA A 19 19.54 -4.65 28.46
C ALA A 19 19.79 -4.32 26.96
N ALA A 20 20.26 -5.27 26.16
CA ALA A 20 20.59 -5.02 24.75
C ALA A 20 19.38 -5.08 23.81
N ALA A 21 18.36 -5.87 24.11
CA ALA A 21 17.18 -6.04 23.25
C ALA A 21 16.33 -4.77 23.08
N PRO A 22 16.02 -3.95 24.09
CA PRO A 22 15.23 -2.73 23.93
C PRO A 22 15.98 -1.63 23.15
N MET A 23 17.31 -1.58 23.25
CA MET A 23 18.11 -0.54 22.57
C MET A 23 18.27 -0.81 21.08
N THR A 24 18.43 -2.06 20.66
CA THR A 24 18.50 -2.43 19.24
C THR A 24 17.16 -2.28 18.52
N ALA A 25 16.05 -2.61 19.18
CA ALA A 25 14.70 -2.38 18.65
C ALA A 25 14.41 -0.86 18.46
N SER A 26 14.85 -0.02 19.40
CA SER A 26 14.71 1.44 19.29
C SER A 26 15.51 2.02 18.11
N LEU A 27 16.74 1.58 17.89
CA LEU A 27 17.57 2.01 16.76
C LEU A 27 16.96 1.60 15.42
N ALA A 28 16.53 0.36 15.26
CA ALA A 28 15.87 -0.12 14.04
C ALA A 28 14.57 0.66 13.73
N GLN A 29 13.82 1.04 14.76
CA GLN A 29 12.61 1.85 14.60
C GLN A 29 12.92 3.29 14.21
N GLN A 30 13.99 3.88 14.75
CA GLN A 30 14.49 5.20 14.34
C GLN A 30 14.98 5.21 12.90
N ASP A 31 15.74 4.19 12.48
CA ASP A 31 16.20 4.04 11.10
C ASP A 31 15.03 3.90 10.11
N ALA A 32 14.00 3.15 10.50
CA ALA A 32 12.79 3.02 9.69
C ALA A 32 12.01 4.34 9.59
N ALA A 33 11.94 5.13 10.67
CA ALA A 33 11.30 6.44 10.65
C ALA A 33 12.07 7.43 9.75
N ALA A 34 13.38 7.49 9.87
CA ALA A 34 14.24 8.29 9.02
C ALA A 34 14.15 7.86 7.54
N GLY A 35 14.07 6.55 7.27
CA GLY A 35 13.87 6.00 5.93
C GLY A 35 12.54 6.46 5.32
N ARG A 36 11.44 6.42 6.08
CA ARG A 36 10.13 6.93 5.63
C ARG A 36 10.17 8.42 5.29
N GLN A 37 10.81 9.21 6.14
CA GLN A 37 10.90 10.65 5.93
C GLN A 37 11.65 10.97 4.63
N ARG A 38 12.83 10.35 4.41
CA ARG A 38 13.58 10.51 3.15
C ARG A 38 12.79 10.07 1.92
N MET A 39 12.07 8.95 2.01
CA MET A 39 11.19 8.48 0.93
C MET A 39 10.12 9.52 0.58
N VAL A 40 9.48 10.14 1.57
CA VAL A 40 8.45 11.16 1.33
C VAL A 40 9.04 12.42 0.71
N GLU A 41 10.21 12.88 1.16
CA GLU A 41 10.92 14.03 0.59
C GLU A 41 11.32 13.79 -0.87
N GLU A 42 11.80 12.58 -1.19
CA GLU A 42 12.10 12.18 -2.57
C GLU A 42 10.83 12.18 -3.45
N ILE A 43 9.71 11.64 -2.93
CA ILE A 43 8.43 11.60 -3.64
C ILE A 43 7.93 13.03 -3.91
N ASP A 44 7.98 13.93 -2.93
CA ASP A 44 7.56 15.33 -3.10
C ASP A 44 8.33 16.00 -4.26
N ALA A 45 9.65 15.81 -4.33
CA ALA A 45 10.48 16.35 -5.41
C ALA A 45 10.13 15.75 -6.78
N LEU A 46 9.90 14.44 -6.84
CA LEU A 46 9.54 13.74 -8.08
C LEU A 46 8.14 14.11 -8.58
N VAL A 47 7.17 14.25 -7.68
CA VAL A 47 5.81 14.70 -8.03
C VAL A 47 5.86 16.11 -8.63
N ALA A 48 6.60 17.03 -8.01
CA ALA A 48 6.76 18.38 -8.54
C ALA A 48 7.41 18.38 -9.94
N SER A 49 8.41 17.52 -10.18
CA SER A 49 9.06 17.41 -11.49
C SER A 49 8.18 16.78 -12.57
N ALA A 50 7.26 15.89 -12.19
CA ALA A 50 6.35 15.19 -13.12
C ALA A 50 5.01 15.91 -13.33
N ALA A 51 4.81 17.11 -12.78
CA ALA A 51 3.53 17.81 -12.77
C ALA A 51 2.90 18.00 -14.16
N GLY A 52 3.73 18.28 -15.18
CA GLY A 52 3.27 18.45 -16.57
C GLY A 52 2.72 17.18 -17.21
N THR A 53 3.12 15.99 -16.74
CA THR A 53 2.68 14.70 -17.28
C THR A 53 1.55 14.10 -16.45
N SER A 54 1.68 14.15 -15.12
CA SER A 54 0.71 13.52 -14.21
C SER A 54 -0.52 14.38 -13.90
N GLY A 55 -0.44 15.69 -14.16
CA GLY A 55 -1.44 16.65 -13.71
C GLY A 55 -1.43 16.91 -12.20
N VAL A 56 -0.47 16.34 -11.45
CA VAL A 56 -0.30 16.49 -10.00
C VAL A 56 0.95 17.32 -9.72
N ALA A 57 0.77 18.55 -9.22
CA ALA A 57 1.87 19.45 -8.92
C ALA A 57 2.45 19.27 -7.51
N ARG A 58 1.66 18.75 -6.58
CA ARG A 58 2.03 18.46 -5.19
C ARG A 58 1.09 17.44 -4.58
N LEU A 59 1.54 16.75 -3.55
CA LEU A 59 0.70 15.86 -2.75
C LEU A 59 -0.17 16.65 -1.76
N ASP A 60 -1.42 16.17 -1.57
CA ASP A 60 -2.24 16.58 -0.42
C ASP A 60 -1.48 16.25 0.88
N PRO A 61 -1.45 17.14 1.87
CA PRO A 61 -0.80 16.89 3.15
C PRO A 61 -1.26 15.60 3.84
N ARG A 62 -2.50 15.16 3.63
CA ARG A 62 -3.03 13.89 4.17
C ARG A 62 -2.40 12.67 3.48
N VAL A 63 -2.23 12.71 2.17
CA VAL A 63 -1.54 11.65 1.41
C VAL A 63 -0.09 11.56 1.85
N ARG A 64 0.59 12.70 1.94
CA ARG A 64 1.95 12.81 2.44
C ARG A 64 2.10 12.24 3.86
N ALA A 65 1.18 12.58 4.77
CA ALA A 65 1.17 12.07 6.15
C ALA A 65 0.95 10.55 6.18
N ALA A 66 0.01 10.00 5.39
CA ALA A 66 -0.22 8.57 5.30
C ALA A 66 1.03 7.81 4.79
N MET A 67 1.72 8.34 3.77
CA MET A 67 2.97 7.78 3.29
C MET A 67 4.08 7.79 4.35
N ALA A 68 4.13 8.83 5.20
CA ALA A 68 5.08 8.95 6.30
C ALA A 68 4.73 8.05 7.50
N GLU A 69 3.47 7.68 7.69
CA GLU A 69 2.99 6.89 8.82
C GLU A 69 3.10 5.39 8.58
N VAL A 70 2.65 4.90 7.40
CA VAL A 70 2.57 3.46 7.13
C VAL A 70 3.96 2.83 7.02
N PRO A 71 4.29 1.79 7.85
CA PRO A 71 5.61 1.16 7.87
C PRO A 71 5.80 0.22 6.68
N ARG A 72 6.22 0.73 5.53
CA ARG A 72 6.35 -0.05 4.29
C ARG A 72 7.22 -1.30 4.44
N HIS A 73 8.24 -1.29 5.31
CA HIS A 73 9.10 -2.44 5.61
C HIS A 73 8.35 -3.63 6.22
N GLU A 74 7.15 -3.43 6.77
CA GLU A 74 6.28 -4.49 7.29
C GLU A 74 5.45 -5.19 6.18
N PHE A 75 5.47 -4.65 4.95
CA PHE A 75 4.74 -5.13 3.79
C PHE A 75 5.64 -5.75 2.72
N VAL A 76 6.92 -5.95 3.02
CA VAL A 76 7.88 -6.62 2.15
C VAL A 76 8.47 -7.85 2.84
N PRO A 77 8.94 -8.86 2.08
CA PRO A 77 9.69 -9.98 2.64
C PRO A 77 10.94 -9.51 3.41
N PRO A 78 11.41 -10.28 4.41
CA PRO A 78 12.53 -9.88 5.25
C PRO A 78 13.79 -9.46 4.51
N GLU A 79 14.11 -10.15 3.41
CA GLU A 79 15.27 -9.89 2.54
C GLU A 79 15.23 -8.54 1.83
N TYR A 80 14.05 -7.93 1.68
CA TYR A 80 13.87 -6.63 1.04
C TYR A 80 13.65 -5.47 2.02
N ARG A 81 13.65 -5.72 3.34
CA ARG A 81 13.37 -4.69 4.36
C ARG A 81 14.33 -3.51 4.31
N SER A 82 15.61 -3.74 4.02
CA SER A 82 16.62 -2.69 3.89
C SER A 82 16.35 -1.75 2.71
N ALA A 83 15.72 -2.26 1.65
CA ALA A 83 15.35 -1.49 0.46
C ALA A 83 13.91 -0.96 0.50
N ALA A 84 13.15 -1.22 1.59
CA ALA A 84 11.72 -0.94 1.64
C ALA A 84 11.36 0.54 1.40
N TYR A 85 12.25 1.45 1.70
CA TYR A 85 12.06 2.89 1.54
C TYR A 85 12.74 3.49 0.30
N ALA A 86 13.39 2.66 -0.52
CA ALA A 86 13.86 3.07 -1.83
C ALA A 86 12.65 3.24 -2.79
N ASN A 87 12.75 4.24 -3.68
CA ASN A 87 11.67 4.53 -4.62
C ASN A 87 11.66 3.58 -5.82
N LEU A 88 11.47 2.30 -5.56
CA LEU A 88 11.40 1.23 -6.54
C LEU A 88 10.37 0.15 -6.15
N PRO A 89 9.82 -0.62 -7.12
CA PRO A 89 9.01 -1.79 -6.82
C PRO A 89 9.89 -2.91 -6.24
N LEU A 90 9.33 -3.72 -5.32
CA LEU A 90 10.04 -4.85 -4.71
C LEU A 90 9.22 -6.13 -4.84
N PRO A 91 9.86 -7.31 -5.01
CA PRO A 91 9.17 -8.59 -5.03
C PRO A 91 8.45 -8.87 -3.71
N ILE A 92 7.24 -9.47 -3.80
CA ILE A 92 6.45 -9.92 -2.64
C ILE A 92 6.08 -11.41 -2.72
N GLY A 93 6.68 -12.13 -3.67
CA GLY A 93 6.37 -13.52 -3.99
C GLY A 93 5.28 -13.67 -5.06
N ASP A 94 5.06 -14.90 -5.51
CA ASP A 94 4.04 -15.25 -6.50
C ASP A 94 4.14 -14.42 -7.81
N ALA A 95 5.35 -14.06 -8.23
CA ALA A 95 5.65 -13.17 -9.35
C ALA A 95 4.97 -11.78 -9.26
N GLN A 96 4.61 -11.34 -8.05
CA GLN A 96 4.02 -10.02 -7.80
C GLN A 96 4.99 -9.09 -7.09
N THR A 97 4.70 -7.79 -7.14
CA THR A 97 5.51 -6.73 -6.52
C THR A 97 4.66 -5.79 -5.68
N ILE A 98 5.25 -5.23 -4.62
CA ILE A 98 4.74 -3.99 -4.02
C ILE A 98 5.12 -2.83 -4.93
N SER A 99 4.18 -1.97 -5.26
CA SER A 99 4.39 -0.84 -6.18
C SER A 99 5.45 0.14 -5.66
N GLN A 100 6.15 0.81 -6.59
CA GLN A 100 7.06 1.91 -6.29
C GLN A 100 6.35 2.98 -5.43
N PRO A 101 6.99 3.52 -4.38
CA PRO A 101 6.37 4.51 -3.49
C PRO A 101 5.79 5.75 -4.21
N LEU A 102 6.49 6.29 -5.20
CA LEU A 102 5.98 7.39 -6.04
C LEU A 102 4.63 7.04 -6.69
N ILE A 103 4.50 5.82 -7.23
CA ILE A 103 3.27 5.39 -7.90
C ILE A 103 2.12 5.25 -6.91
N VAL A 104 2.38 4.71 -5.71
CA VAL A 104 1.39 4.65 -4.62
C VAL A 104 0.90 6.04 -4.25
N ALA A 105 1.82 7.00 -4.05
CA ALA A 105 1.48 8.38 -3.71
C ALA A 105 0.68 9.06 -4.84
N LEU A 106 1.14 8.94 -6.09
CA LEU A 106 0.50 9.55 -7.26
C LEU A 106 -0.93 9.01 -7.48
N MET A 107 -1.10 7.68 -7.43
CA MET A 107 -2.43 7.07 -7.59
C MET A 107 -3.37 7.47 -6.46
N THR A 108 -2.88 7.56 -5.22
CA THR A 108 -3.67 8.00 -4.07
C THR A 108 -4.07 9.47 -4.18
N GLU A 109 -3.16 10.34 -4.67
CA GLU A 109 -3.43 11.76 -4.93
C GLU A 109 -4.50 11.94 -6.02
N LEU A 110 -4.38 11.22 -7.14
CA LEU A 110 -5.37 11.25 -8.23
C LEU A 110 -6.75 10.74 -7.78
N LEU A 111 -6.77 9.75 -6.89
CA LEU A 111 -8.00 9.18 -6.34
C LEU A 111 -8.74 10.16 -5.44
N GLN A 112 -8.03 11.00 -4.69
CA GLN A 112 -8.55 11.98 -3.73
C GLN A 112 -9.54 11.37 -2.70
N PRO A 113 -9.16 10.33 -1.96
CA PRO A 113 -10.05 9.69 -0.99
C PRO A 113 -10.41 10.64 0.16
N LYS A 114 -11.63 10.52 0.68
CA LYS A 114 -12.15 11.32 1.80
C LYS A 114 -12.47 10.41 2.99
N LYS A 115 -12.44 10.97 4.20
CA LYS A 115 -12.70 10.23 5.45
C LYS A 115 -14.06 9.52 5.52
N ALA A 116 -15.04 9.97 4.77
CA ALA A 116 -16.35 9.32 4.71
C ALA A 116 -16.45 8.28 3.58
N ASP A 117 -15.45 8.18 2.71
CA ASP A 117 -15.52 7.37 1.51
C ASP A 117 -15.42 5.87 1.82
N ARG A 118 -16.14 5.12 1.01
CA ARG A 118 -15.98 3.68 0.82
C ARG A 118 -15.13 3.45 -0.43
N VAL A 119 -13.93 2.91 -0.25
CA VAL A 119 -12.95 2.73 -1.33
C VAL A 119 -12.79 1.25 -1.66
N LEU A 120 -12.81 0.91 -2.96
CA LEU A 120 -12.43 -0.41 -3.45
C LEU A 120 -11.01 -0.36 -4.00
N GLU A 121 -10.16 -1.27 -3.55
CA GLU A 121 -8.87 -1.61 -4.14
C GLU A 121 -8.96 -2.96 -4.85
N VAL A 122 -8.45 -3.03 -6.06
CA VAL A 122 -8.29 -4.28 -6.83
C VAL A 122 -6.80 -4.56 -7.01
N GLY A 123 -6.35 -5.68 -6.42
CA GLY A 123 -4.93 -6.07 -6.33
C GLY A 123 -4.34 -5.76 -4.95
N THR A 124 -4.79 -6.47 -3.90
CA THR A 124 -4.29 -6.27 -2.54
C THR A 124 -2.77 -6.39 -2.43
N GLY A 125 -2.20 -7.37 -3.14
CA GLY A 125 -0.76 -7.66 -3.12
C GLY A 125 -0.23 -7.85 -1.71
N SER A 126 0.66 -6.93 -1.29
CA SER A 126 1.22 -6.91 0.07
C SER A 126 0.25 -6.35 1.13
N GLY A 127 -0.76 -5.56 0.72
CA GLY A 127 -1.64 -4.77 1.58
C GLY A 127 -1.15 -3.34 1.87
N TYR A 128 -0.05 -2.91 1.27
CA TYR A 128 0.51 -1.57 1.54
C TYR A 128 -0.40 -0.43 1.06
N GLN A 129 -0.92 -0.53 -0.17
CA GLN A 129 -1.86 0.48 -0.69
C GLN A 129 -3.15 0.51 0.14
N ALA A 130 -3.69 -0.66 0.55
CA ALA A 130 -4.84 -0.75 1.45
C ALA A 130 -4.57 -0.05 2.79
N ALA A 131 -3.36 -0.22 3.36
CA ALA A 131 -2.95 0.45 4.59
C ALA A 131 -2.89 1.98 4.43
N ILE A 132 -2.37 2.50 3.31
CA ILE A 132 -2.38 3.94 2.99
C ILE A 132 -3.83 4.45 2.90
N LEU A 133 -4.69 3.75 2.17
CA LEU A 133 -6.10 4.14 2.01
C LEU A 133 -6.86 4.11 3.33
N SER A 134 -6.53 3.19 4.24
CA SER A 134 -7.20 3.07 5.55
C SER A 134 -7.04 4.32 6.42
N LEU A 135 -5.96 5.07 6.25
CA LEU A 135 -5.72 6.34 6.94
C LEU A 135 -6.51 7.51 6.31
N LEU A 136 -6.97 7.36 5.07
CA LEU A 136 -7.58 8.42 4.26
C LEU A 136 -9.09 8.25 4.05
N ALA A 137 -9.60 7.02 4.16
CA ALA A 137 -10.99 6.64 3.89
C ALA A 137 -11.69 6.11 5.15
N GLY A 138 -13.01 6.00 5.09
CA GLY A 138 -13.84 5.42 6.16
C GLY A 138 -13.80 3.90 6.15
N GLU A 139 -13.99 3.29 4.98
CA GLU A 139 -13.92 1.85 4.76
C GLU A 139 -13.09 1.53 3.51
N VAL A 140 -12.23 0.54 3.61
CA VAL A 140 -11.45 0.02 2.48
C VAL A 140 -11.81 -1.43 2.23
N TYR A 141 -12.18 -1.73 1.01
CA TYR A 141 -12.43 -3.07 0.50
C TYR A 141 -11.32 -3.43 -0.47
N THR A 142 -10.66 -4.57 -0.29
CA THR A 142 -9.55 -4.96 -1.16
C THR A 142 -9.67 -6.40 -1.63
N ILE A 143 -9.43 -6.63 -2.93
CA ILE A 143 -9.58 -7.93 -3.58
C ILE A 143 -8.22 -8.41 -4.08
N GLU A 144 -7.91 -9.69 -3.81
CA GLU A 144 -6.71 -10.36 -4.28
C GLU A 144 -7.08 -11.69 -4.95
N ILE A 145 -6.52 -11.95 -6.13
CA ILE A 145 -6.79 -13.18 -6.86
C ILE A 145 -5.87 -14.33 -6.41
N VAL A 146 -4.65 -14.01 -5.92
CA VAL A 146 -3.66 -14.97 -5.42
C VAL A 146 -3.94 -15.28 -3.95
N PRO A 147 -4.45 -16.47 -3.59
CA PRO A 147 -4.88 -16.76 -2.23
C PRO A 147 -3.78 -16.58 -1.18
N ALA A 148 -2.55 -17.00 -1.50
CA ALA A 148 -1.41 -16.89 -0.59
C ALA A 148 -1.07 -15.41 -0.27
N LEU A 149 -1.10 -14.53 -1.27
CA LEU A 149 -0.91 -13.08 -1.07
C LEU A 149 -2.04 -12.49 -0.23
N GLY A 150 -3.30 -12.75 -0.59
CA GLY A 150 -4.45 -12.23 0.14
C GLY A 150 -4.47 -12.64 1.62
N GLN A 151 -4.06 -13.88 1.94
CA GLN A 151 -3.94 -14.36 3.32
C GLN A 151 -2.81 -13.63 4.06
N ARG A 152 -1.63 -13.46 3.45
CA ARG A 152 -0.50 -12.71 4.04
C ARG A 152 -0.86 -11.24 4.28
N ALA A 153 -1.46 -10.58 3.28
CA ALA A 153 -1.90 -9.19 3.40
C ALA A 153 -2.92 -9.02 4.54
N ARG A 154 -3.93 -9.89 4.62
CA ARG A 154 -4.93 -9.89 5.70
C ARG A 154 -4.27 -10.02 7.08
N ALA A 155 -3.30 -10.93 7.22
CA ALA A 155 -2.57 -11.12 8.48
C ALA A 155 -1.77 -9.87 8.86
N SER A 156 -1.04 -9.25 7.91
CA SER A 156 -0.26 -8.03 8.12
C SER A 156 -1.15 -6.85 8.48
N LEU A 157 -2.23 -6.61 7.74
CA LEU A 157 -3.19 -5.53 8.01
C LEU A 157 -3.82 -5.66 9.40
N LYS A 158 -4.24 -6.88 9.78
CA LYS A 158 -4.78 -7.16 11.11
C LYS A 158 -3.74 -6.93 12.21
N ARG A 159 -2.52 -7.44 12.05
CA ARG A 159 -1.42 -7.29 13.02
C ARG A 159 -1.04 -5.82 13.24
N LEU A 160 -1.09 -5.02 12.17
CA LEU A 160 -0.75 -3.61 12.20
C LEU A 160 -1.93 -2.69 12.59
N GLY A 161 -3.11 -3.24 12.87
CA GLY A 161 -4.25 -2.50 13.41
C GLY A 161 -5.12 -1.75 12.39
N TYR A 162 -5.03 -2.06 11.08
CA TYR A 162 -5.87 -1.46 10.05
C TYR A 162 -7.28 -2.07 10.04
N SER A 163 -8.10 -1.71 11.04
CA SER A 163 -9.39 -2.37 11.34
C SER A 163 -10.52 -2.04 10.36
N ASN A 164 -10.41 -0.94 9.60
CA ASN A 164 -11.37 -0.53 8.58
C ASN A 164 -11.09 -1.14 7.19
N VAL A 165 -10.13 -2.08 7.07
CA VAL A 165 -9.83 -2.79 5.82
C VAL A 165 -10.51 -4.16 5.81
N ARG A 166 -11.29 -4.43 4.78
CA ARG A 166 -11.94 -5.71 4.51
C ARG A 166 -11.27 -6.38 3.30
N THR A 167 -10.87 -7.63 3.42
CA THR A 167 -10.14 -8.36 2.40
C THR A 167 -10.99 -9.48 1.80
N LYS A 168 -10.95 -9.66 0.47
CA LYS A 168 -11.59 -10.74 -0.28
C LYS A 168 -10.58 -11.44 -1.18
N ILE A 169 -10.64 -12.77 -1.25
CA ILE A 169 -9.94 -13.54 -2.28
C ILE A 169 -10.93 -13.76 -3.43
N GLY A 170 -10.63 -13.21 -4.61
CA GLY A 170 -11.55 -13.26 -5.75
C GLY A 170 -10.99 -12.63 -7.02
N ASP A 171 -11.81 -12.69 -8.07
CA ASP A 171 -11.52 -12.07 -9.36
C ASP A 171 -11.77 -10.56 -9.30
N GLY A 172 -10.70 -9.76 -9.46
CA GLY A 172 -10.75 -8.31 -9.43
C GLY A 172 -11.56 -7.68 -10.58
N TYR A 173 -11.69 -8.37 -11.72
CA TYR A 173 -12.55 -7.91 -12.82
C TYR A 173 -14.02 -7.80 -12.41
N GLN A 174 -14.47 -8.61 -11.45
CA GLN A 174 -15.86 -8.62 -10.96
C GLN A 174 -16.11 -7.55 -9.88
N GLY A 175 -15.06 -6.99 -9.30
CA GLY A 175 -15.19 -6.07 -8.17
C GLY A 175 -15.81 -6.74 -6.93
N TRP A 176 -16.57 -5.96 -6.16
CA TRP A 176 -17.24 -6.43 -4.94
C TRP A 176 -18.66 -5.87 -4.84
N ALA A 177 -19.55 -6.43 -5.65
CA ALA A 177 -20.91 -5.92 -5.86
C ALA A 177 -21.73 -5.80 -4.57
N GLU A 178 -21.52 -6.70 -3.59
CA GLU A 178 -22.25 -6.71 -2.31
C GLU A 178 -21.98 -5.46 -1.45
N HIS A 179 -20.91 -4.74 -1.74
CA HIS A 179 -20.53 -3.52 -1.02
C HIS A 179 -20.58 -2.25 -1.88
N ALA A 180 -21.01 -2.39 -3.14
CA ALA A 180 -21.23 -1.24 -4.01
C ALA A 180 -22.44 -0.39 -3.56
N PRO A 181 -22.52 0.89 -3.94
CA PRO A 181 -21.54 1.62 -4.74
C PRO A 181 -20.33 2.07 -3.92
N PHE A 182 -19.18 2.22 -4.60
CA PHE A 182 -17.95 2.76 -4.04
C PHE A 182 -17.80 4.23 -4.40
N ASP A 183 -17.28 5.04 -3.47
CA ASP A 183 -16.97 6.45 -3.70
C ASP A 183 -15.74 6.61 -4.59
N ALA A 184 -14.77 5.70 -4.43
CA ALA A 184 -13.55 5.67 -5.21
C ALA A 184 -13.09 4.22 -5.45
N ILE A 185 -12.43 3.98 -6.58
CA ILE A 185 -11.85 2.67 -6.95
C ILE A 185 -10.40 2.88 -7.37
N ILE A 186 -9.49 2.06 -6.85
CA ILE A 186 -8.10 2.01 -7.27
C ILE A 186 -7.75 0.61 -7.75
N VAL A 187 -7.11 0.50 -8.92
CA VAL A 187 -6.69 -0.78 -9.48
C VAL A 187 -5.17 -0.80 -9.58
N THR A 188 -4.53 -1.76 -8.92
CA THR A 188 -3.07 -1.84 -8.77
C THR A 188 -2.43 -2.96 -9.59
N ALA A 189 -3.16 -3.44 -10.61
CA ALA A 189 -2.72 -4.33 -11.66
C ALA A 189 -3.31 -3.87 -12.99
N ALA A 190 -2.66 -4.10 -14.12
CA ALA A 190 -3.08 -3.57 -15.42
C ALA A 190 -3.99 -4.54 -16.18
N PRO A 191 -5.29 -4.23 -16.36
CA PRO A 191 -6.13 -4.88 -17.34
C PRO A 191 -5.84 -4.33 -18.75
N ASP A 192 -6.27 -5.04 -19.79
CA ASP A 192 -6.20 -4.58 -21.18
C ASP A 192 -7.30 -3.55 -21.54
N HIS A 193 -8.33 -3.43 -20.70
CA HIS A 193 -9.42 -2.44 -20.81
C HIS A 193 -10.01 -2.18 -19.41
N VAL A 194 -10.70 -1.07 -19.24
CA VAL A 194 -11.39 -0.75 -17.97
C VAL A 194 -12.54 -1.75 -17.76
N PRO A 195 -12.55 -2.55 -16.66
CA PRO A 195 -13.60 -3.55 -16.43
C PRO A 195 -14.98 -2.88 -16.24
N PRO A 196 -16.00 -3.26 -17.05
CA PRO A 196 -17.35 -2.67 -16.94
C PRO A 196 -17.99 -2.83 -15.56
N ALA A 197 -17.70 -3.93 -14.87
CA ALA A 197 -18.21 -4.17 -13.52
C ALA A 197 -17.69 -3.14 -12.50
N LEU A 198 -16.45 -2.67 -12.64
CA LEU A 198 -15.90 -1.62 -11.78
C LEU A 198 -16.56 -0.26 -12.06
N ILE A 199 -16.82 0.07 -13.34
CA ILE A 199 -17.57 1.28 -13.71
C ILE A 199 -18.98 1.24 -13.11
N ALA A 200 -19.66 0.08 -13.21
CA ALA A 200 -21.01 -0.09 -12.65
C ALA A 200 -21.03 0.10 -11.13
N GLN A 201 -19.99 -0.38 -10.42
CA GLN A 201 -19.87 -0.29 -8.97
C GLN A 201 -19.34 1.07 -8.47
N LEU A 202 -18.86 1.94 -9.34
CA LEU A 202 -18.46 3.30 -8.99
C LEU A 202 -19.72 4.19 -8.91
N ARG A 203 -19.86 4.96 -7.82
CA ARG A 203 -20.98 5.90 -7.69
C ARG A 203 -20.88 7.05 -8.70
N SER A 204 -22.00 7.71 -9.00
CA SER A 204 -21.99 8.99 -9.70
C SER A 204 -21.19 10.03 -8.90
N GLY A 205 -20.35 10.80 -9.56
CA GLY A 205 -19.36 11.71 -8.97
C GLY A 205 -18.15 11.01 -8.36
N GLY A 206 -18.04 9.67 -8.46
CA GLY A 206 -16.89 8.89 -8.00
C GLY A 206 -15.71 8.92 -8.97
N ARG A 207 -14.54 8.49 -8.49
CA ARG A 207 -13.29 8.43 -9.26
C ARG A 207 -12.70 7.02 -9.26
N MET A 208 -12.10 6.64 -10.39
CA MET A 208 -11.30 5.43 -10.49
C MET A 208 -9.92 5.76 -11.04
N VAL A 209 -8.88 5.23 -10.38
CA VAL A 209 -7.50 5.28 -10.88
C VAL A 209 -7.08 3.87 -11.25
N ILE A 210 -6.67 3.69 -12.51
CA ILE A 210 -6.42 2.37 -13.09
C ILE A 210 -5.33 2.44 -14.16
N PRO A 211 -4.30 1.58 -14.12
CA PRO A 211 -3.41 1.38 -15.26
C PRO A 211 -4.12 0.55 -16.33
N VAL A 212 -4.05 0.94 -17.59
CA VAL A 212 -4.67 0.20 -18.70
C VAL A 212 -3.64 -0.07 -19.78
N GLY A 213 -3.62 -1.27 -20.31
CA GLY A 213 -2.75 -1.69 -21.40
C GLY A 213 -2.01 -3.01 -21.11
N ARG A 214 -1.35 -3.55 -22.13
CA ARG A 214 -0.55 -4.79 -22.05
C ARG A 214 0.96 -4.49 -22.01
N ALA A 215 1.54 -4.16 -23.18
CA ALA A 215 2.96 -3.78 -23.29
C ALA A 215 3.14 -2.30 -22.94
N ASP A 216 2.32 -1.44 -23.55
CA ASP A 216 2.26 -0.03 -23.26
C ASP A 216 1.09 0.21 -22.31
N GLN A 217 1.40 0.60 -21.07
CA GLN A 217 0.41 0.85 -20.04
C GLN A 217 0.36 2.32 -19.70
N GLU A 218 -0.85 2.85 -19.60
CA GLU A 218 -1.10 4.23 -19.24
C GLU A 218 -1.94 4.29 -17.95
N LEU A 219 -1.53 5.13 -17.02
CA LEU A 219 -2.31 5.40 -15.83
C LEU A 219 -3.47 6.32 -16.19
N MET A 220 -4.69 5.88 -15.90
CA MET A 220 -5.92 6.59 -16.24
C MET A 220 -6.63 7.03 -14.98
N LEU A 221 -7.08 8.28 -14.96
CA LEU A 221 -8.09 8.79 -14.04
C LEU A 221 -9.44 8.81 -14.75
N LEU A 222 -10.38 8.01 -14.27
CA LEU A 222 -11.75 7.97 -14.74
C LEU A 222 -12.65 8.64 -13.70
N ALA A 223 -13.48 9.59 -14.14
CA ALA A 223 -14.51 10.22 -13.33
C ALA A 223 -15.90 9.88 -13.86
N LYS A 224 -16.79 9.35 -13.00
CA LYS A 224 -18.18 9.06 -13.38
C LYS A 224 -19.06 10.27 -13.10
N GLN A 225 -19.72 10.76 -14.14
CA GLN A 225 -20.57 11.95 -14.08
C GLN A 225 -21.93 11.65 -13.43
N ALA A 226 -22.71 12.70 -13.10
CA ALA A 226 -24.03 12.55 -12.49
C ALA A 226 -25.03 11.81 -13.40
N ASP A 227 -24.89 11.94 -14.71
CA ASP A 227 -25.68 11.25 -15.73
C ASP A 227 -25.25 9.80 -15.99
N GLY A 228 -24.21 9.32 -15.28
CA GLY A 228 -23.65 7.98 -15.43
C GLY A 228 -22.58 7.84 -16.53
N THR A 229 -22.35 8.85 -17.34
CA THR A 229 -21.24 8.87 -18.31
C THR A 229 -19.89 8.92 -17.61
N THR A 230 -18.81 8.57 -18.30
CA THR A 230 -17.46 8.61 -17.76
C THR A 230 -16.55 9.50 -18.60
N THR A 231 -15.73 10.29 -17.94
CA THR A 231 -14.61 11.00 -18.56
C THR A 231 -13.31 10.34 -18.11
N THR A 232 -12.33 10.30 -19.01
CA THR A 232 -11.03 9.67 -18.74
C THR A 232 -9.91 10.62 -19.08
N THR A 233 -8.93 10.75 -18.18
CA THR A 233 -7.73 11.56 -18.37
C THR A 233 -6.51 10.68 -18.15
N ALA A 234 -5.55 10.73 -19.04
CA ALA A 234 -4.26 10.08 -18.91
C ALA A 234 -3.37 10.81 -17.89
N ALA A 235 -2.68 10.06 -17.05
CA ALA A 235 -1.78 10.59 -16.01
C ALA A 235 -0.33 10.07 -16.17
N GLY A 236 -0.01 9.53 -17.36
CA GLY A 236 1.34 9.12 -17.76
C GLY A 236 1.55 7.63 -17.89
N ALA A 237 2.68 7.28 -18.51
CA ALA A 237 3.08 5.90 -18.72
C ALA A 237 3.49 5.22 -17.40
N VAL A 238 3.07 3.96 -17.24
CA VAL A 238 3.36 3.16 -16.03
C VAL A 238 3.69 1.72 -16.41
N ARG A 239 4.14 0.93 -15.41
CA ARG A 239 4.32 -0.50 -15.58
C ARG A 239 3.81 -1.24 -14.34
N PHE A 240 2.78 -2.03 -14.54
CA PHE A 240 2.16 -2.91 -13.54
C PHE A 240 2.17 -4.36 -14.00
N VAL A 241 2.03 -5.27 -13.04
CA VAL A 241 1.70 -6.67 -13.32
C VAL A 241 0.32 -6.75 -13.98
N PRO A 242 0.07 -7.76 -14.84
CA PRO A 242 -1.24 -7.91 -15.48
C PRO A 242 -2.35 -8.16 -14.45
N LEU A 243 -3.52 -7.55 -14.66
CA LEU A 243 -4.75 -7.99 -13.99
C LEU A 243 -5.20 -9.29 -14.64
N VAL A 244 -5.24 -10.38 -13.86
CA VAL A 244 -5.61 -11.71 -14.35
C VAL A 244 -7.01 -12.10 -13.90
N ARG A 245 -7.64 -13.05 -14.64
CA ARG A 245 -8.94 -13.64 -14.34
C ARG A 245 -8.77 -15.03 -13.79
N LYS A 246 -9.75 -15.52 -13.04
CA LYS A 246 -9.89 -16.92 -12.73
C LYS A 246 -10.47 -17.67 -13.93
#